data_c6a1549e072e67e1b95ae09eca5b9629
#
_entry.id   c6a1549e072e67e1b95ae09eca5b9629
#
_cell.length_a   1.000
_cell.length_b   1.000
_cell.length_c   1.000
_cell.angle_alpha   90.00
_cell.angle_beta   90.00
_cell.angle_gamma   90.00
#
_symmetry.space_group_name_H-M   'P 1'
#
loop_
_entity.id
_entity.type
_entity.pdbx_description
1 polymer ?
#
loop_
_entity_poly.entity_id
_entity_poly.type
_entity_poly.pdbx_seq_one_letter_code
_entity_poly.pdbx_strand_id
1 'polypeptide(L)'
;MSLDPTARRANFKDSLKKFFVEELETGKGVELMFDKSLSTPDLISKTVNRWVNIDIGDIDRSYMSEIHIDIYCCTRKDPEGFRLAQLTDTVMELLTDATTTDGMKRIPFYRSHPTDAWTLLGAFLVSEIIESRELESVDETKYIIMSCLLRTASKI
;
A
#
# COMPACT_ATOMS: atom_id res chain seq x y z
N MET A 1 -15.37 25.89 20.19
CA MET A 1 -14.64 24.59 20.17
C MET A 1 -14.20 24.29 18.74
N SER A 2 -12.94 24.17 18.50
CA SER A 2 -12.43 23.78 17.17
C SER A 2 -12.48 22.27 17.00
N LEU A 3 -12.83 21.83 15.80
CA LEU A 3 -12.77 20.41 15.46
C LEU A 3 -11.31 20.03 15.19
N ASP A 4 -10.93 18.86 15.66
CA ASP A 4 -9.59 18.33 15.45
C ASP A 4 -9.44 17.85 13.99
N PRO A 5 -8.55 18.45 13.19
CA PRO A 5 -8.38 18.04 11.80
C PRO A 5 -7.69 16.69 11.72
N THR A 6 -8.24 15.80 10.88
CA THR A 6 -7.70 14.46 10.67
C THR A 6 -7.17 14.22 9.26
N ALA A 7 -7.55 15.07 8.28
CA ALA A 7 -7.12 14.96 6.89
C ALA A 7 -5.67 15.44 6.72
N ARG A 8 -4.73 14.77 7.34
CA ARG A 8 -3.30 15.11 7.30
C ARG A 8 -2.50 13.99 6.65
N ARG A 9 -1.52 14.38 5.84
CA ARG A 9 -0.67 13.40 5.13
C ARG A 9 0.01 12.42 6.08
N ALA A 10 0.51 12.89 7.23
CA ALA A 10 1.16 12.03 8.20
C ALA A 10 0.20 10.95 8.74
N ASN A 11 -1.06 11.33 9.00
CA ASN A 11 -2.07 10.36 9.46
C ASN A 11 -2.33 9.30 8.39
N PHE A 12 -2.47 9.72 7.12
CA PHE A 12 -2.70 8.81 6.01
C PHE A 12 -1.50 7.89 5.78
N LYS A 13 -0.29 8.48 5.69
CA LYS A 13 0.93 7.74 5.39
C LYS A 13 1.26 6.72 6.48
N ASP A 14 1.20 7.12 7.74
CA ASP A 14 1.53 6.25 8.86
C ASP A 14 0.51 5.12 9.03
N SER A 15 -0.76 5.38 8.79
CA SER A 15 -1.80 4.34 8.85
C SER A 15 -1.59 3.28 7.76
N LEU A 16 -1.31 3.70 6.54
CA LEU A 16 -1.05 2.80 5.43
C LEU A 16 0.25 2.01 5.67
N LYS A 17 1.29 2.68 6.15
CA LYS A 17 2.55 2.02 6.48
C LYS A 17 2.36 0.96 7.55
N LYS A 18 1.64 1.29 8.63
CA LYS A 18 1.32 0.34 9.70
C LYS A 18 0.61 -0.90 9.16
N PHE A 19 -0.42 -0.71 8.34
CA PHE A 19 -1.19 -1.80 7.76
C PHE A 19 -0.30 -2.72 6.92
N PHE A 20 0.42 -2.16 5.97
CA PHE A 20 1.24 -2.97 5.06
C PHE A 20 2.42 -3.63 5.75
N VAL A 21 3.03 -2.98 6.74
CA VAL A 21 4.10 -3.60 7.52
C VAL A 21 3.57 -4.82 8.28
N GLU A 22 2.45 -4.69 8.96
CA GLU A 22 1.87 -5.79 9.73
C GLU A 22 1.41 -6.94 8.85
N GLU A 23 0.78 -6.66 7.73
CA GLU A 23 0.16 -7.67 6.86
C GLU A 23 1.13 -8.31 5.86
N LEU A 24 2.04 -7.53 5.29
CA LEU A 24 3.00 -8.03 4.30
C LEU A 24 4.35 -8.40 4.89
N GLU A 25 5.00 -7.48 5.58
CA GLU A 25 6.35 -7.72 6.08
C GLU A 25 6.35 -8.71 7.22
N THR A 26 5.55 -8.48 8.25
CA THR A 26 5.46 -9.37 9.41
C THR A 26 4.61 -10.60 9.11
N GLY A 27 3.48 -10.43 8.44
CA GLY A 27 2.53 -11.50 8.17
C GLY A 27 2.92 -12.46 7.06
N LYS A 28 3.58 -11.97 6.00
CA LYS A 28 3.91 -12.75 4.80
C LYS A 28 5.40 -12.83 4.50
N GLY A 29 6.24 -12.13 5.26
CA GLY A 29 7.69 -12.14 5.04
C GLY A 29 8.12 -11.48 3.73
N VAL A 30 7.34 -10.54 3.21
CA VAL A 30 7.64 -9.80 1.98
C VAL A 30 8.38 -8.53 2.34
N GLU A 31 9.52 -8.28 1.68
CA GLU A 31 10.27 -7.05 1.83
C GLU A 31 9.43 -5.87 1.35
N LEU A 32 9.43 -4.78 2.11
CA LEU A 32 8.52 -3.67 1.89
C LEU A 32 9.29 -2.34 1.90
N MET A 33 8.94 -1.46 0.94
CA MET A 33 9.47 -0.10 0.86
C MET A 33 8.35 0.90 0.64
N PHE A 34 8.56 2.15 1.07
CA PHE A 34 7.60 3.23 0.89
C PHE A 34 8.27 4.41 0.21
N ASP A 35 7.61 4.94 -0.82
CA ASP A 35 8.02 6.14 -1.56
C ASP A 35 9.47 6.10 -2.06
N LYS A 36 9.91 4.91 -2.52
CA LYS A 36 11.24 4.68 -3.06
C LYS A 36 11.17 4.45 -4.56
N SER A 37 12.22 4.84 -5.24
CA SER A 37 12.35 4.54 -6.67
C SER A 37 12.62 3.05 -6.88
N LEU A 38 12.03 2.47 -7.93
CA LEU A 38 12.34 1.10 -8.35
C LEU A 38 13.83 0.92 -8.71
N SER A 39 14.49 2.01 -9.07
CA SER A 39 15.89 2.00 -9.48
C SER A 39 16.88 2.19 -8.34
N THR A 40 16.46 1.99 -7.09
CA THR A 40 17.37 2.02 -5.93
C THR A 40 17.68 0.60 -5.44
N PRO A 41 18.40 -0.20 -6.24
CA PRO A 41 18.71 -1.59 -5.89
C PRO A 41 19.61 -1.70 -4.66
N ASP A 42 20.32 -0.64 -4.30
CA ASP A 42 21.23 -0.62 -3.13
C ASP A 42 20.51 -0.77 -1.80
N LEU A 43 19.21 -0.46 -1.76
CA LEU A 43 18.39 -0.59 -0.56
C LEU A 43 17.82 -1.99 -0.38
N ILE A 44 17.92 -2.82 -1.42
CA ILE A 44 17.38 -4.18 -1.41
C ILE A 44 18.55 -5.14 -1.53
N SER A 45 18.69 -6.06 -0.59
CA SER A 45 19.71 -7.10 -0.65
C SER A 45 19.61 -7.88 -1.96
N LYS A 46 20.75 -8.23 -2.55
CA LYS A 46 20.82 -9.04 -3.78
C LYS A 46 20.20 -10.43 -3.63
N THR A 47 19.99 -10.86 -2.38
CA THR A 47 19.36 -12.15 -2.08
C THR A 47 17.83 -12.05 -2.06
N VAL A 48 17.28 -10.84 -2.03
CA VAL A 48 15.82 -10.64 -2.05
C VAL A 48 15.32 -10.80 -3.48
N ASN A 49 14.40 -11.74 -3.68
CA ASN A 49 13.85 -12.06 -4.99
C ASN A 49 12.46 -11.44 -5.23
N ARG A 50 11.81 -10.98 -4.17
CA ARG A 50 10.50 -10.32 -4.26
C ARG A 50 10.41 -9.22 -3.24
N TRP A 51 9.76 -8.13 -3.62
CA TRP A 51 9.49 -7.00 -2.72
C TRP A 51 8.31 -6.19 -3.21
N VAL A 52 7.78 -5.35 -2.34
CA VAL A 52 6.69 -4.44 -2.66
C VAL A 52 7.13 -3.03 -2.31
N ASN A 53 6.91 -2.09 -3.23
CA ASN A 53 7.13 -0.67 -3.00
C ASN A 53 5.78 0.03 -3.10
N ILE A 54 5.46 0.86 -2.11
CA ILE A 54 4.20 1.58 -2.05
C ILE A 54 4.46 3.08 -2.14
N ASP A 55 3.92 3.72 -3.17
CA ASP A 55 4.02 5.15 -3.36
C ASP A 55 2.66 5.79 -3.09
N ILE A 56 2.64 6.80 -2.25
CA ILE A 56 1.45 7.60 -1.99
C ILE A 56 1.39 8.70 -3.04
N GLY A 57 0.34 8.67 -3.85
CA GLY A 57 0.11 9.64 -4.90
C GLY A 57 -0.73 10.83 -4.45
N ASP A 58 -1.68 11.21 -5.29
CA ASP A 58 -2.52 12.38 -5.05
C ASP A 58 -3.47 12.17 -3.87
N ILE A 59 -3.63 13.20 -3.07
CA ILE A 59 -4.57 13.23 -1.95
C ILE A 59 -5.57 14.36 -2.19
N ASP A 60 -6.84 14.00 -2.25
CA ASP A 60 -7.94 14.94 -2.38
C ASP A 60 -8.64 15.05 -1.02
N ARG A 61 -8.44 16.18 -0.33
CA ARG A 61 -8.91 16.36 1.04
C ARG A 61 -10.29 17.00 1.09
N SER A 62 -11.19 16.32 1.78
CA SER A 62 -12.52 16.83 2.10
C SER A 62 -13.03 16.06 3.32
N TYR A 63 -14.29 16.17 3.67
CA TYR A 63 -14.84 15.32 4.71
C TYR A 63 -14.87 13.84 4.28
N MET A 64 -14.82 13.57 2.99
CA MET A 64 -14.56 12.24 2.42
C MET A 64 -13.32 12.36 1.56
N SER A 65 -12.15 12.12 2.17
CA SER A 65 -10.87 12.24 1.49
C SER A 65 -10.61 11.03 0.59
N GLU A 66 -9.97 11.28 -0.55
CA GLU A 66 -9.54 10.25 -1.49
C GLU A 66 -8.03 10.24 -1.58
N ILE A 67 -7.43 9.07 -1.44
CA ILE A 67 -5.98 8.89 -1.51
C ILE A 67 -5.68 7.88 -2.61
N HIS A 68 -4.82 8.26 -3.55
CA HIS A 68 -4.33 7.37 -4.59
C HIS A 68 -3.01 6.78 -4.13
N ILE A 69 -2.90 5.46 -4.18
CA ILE A 69 -1.64 4.77 -3.92
C ILE A 69 -1.30 3.86 -5.09
N ASP A 70 -0.01 3.74 -5.37
CA ASP A 70 0.51 2.80 -6.35
C ASP A 70 1.35 1.75 -5.62
N ILE A 71 0.97 0.50 -5.79
CA ILE A 71 1.66 -0.63 -5.18
C ILE A 71 2.43 -1.34 -6.30
N TYR A 72 3.76 -1.29 -6.21
CA TYR A 72 4.65 -1.96 -7.16
C TYR A 72 5.02 -3.32 -6.60
N CYS A 73 4.50 -4.38 -7.21
CA CYS A 73 4.89 -5.74 -6.90
C CYS A 73 6.06 -6.11 -7.80
N CYS A 74 7.21 -6.42 -7.21
CA CYS A 74 8.47 -6.59 -7.94
C CYS A 74 9.11 -7.94 -7.65
N THR A 75 9.71 -8.55 -8.69
CA THR A 75 10.47 -9.79 -8.54
C THR A 75 11.76 -9.76 -9.36
N ARG A 76 12.74 -10.55 -8.93
CA ARG A 76 13.99 -10.82 -9.64
C ARG A 76 14.11 -12.30 -9.92
N LYS A 77 14.87 -12.65 -10.96
CA LYS A 77 15.14 -14.06 -11.33
C LYS A 77 13.85 -14.85 -11.51
N ASP A 78 12.90 -14.23 -12.19
CA ASP A 78 11.56 -14.77 -12.41
C ASP A 78 11.25 -14.73 -13.91
N PRO A 79 11.88 -15.60 -14.73
CA PRO A 79 11.83 -15.49 -16.19
C PRO A 79 10.42 -15.60 -16.78
N GLU A 80 9.51 -16.32 -16.12
CA GLU A 80 8.14 -16.48 -16.60
C GLU A 80 7.11 -15.60 -15.86
N GLY A 81 7.57 -14.85 -14.86
CA GLY A 81 6.68 -13.99 -14.07
C GLY A 81 5.73 -14.73 -13.14
N PHE A 82 5.97 -16.01 -12.88
CA PHE A 82 5.06 -16.79 -12.03
C PHE A 82 5.12 -16.34 -10.56
N ARG A 83 6.31 -16.06 -10.05
CA ARG A 83 6.47 -15.54 -8.69
C ARG A 83 5.85 -14.16 -8.56
N LEU A 84 5.95 -13.34 -9.62
CA LEU A 84 5.29 -12.03 -9.66
C LEU A 84 3.78 -12.17 -9.59
N ALA A 85 3.19 -13.12 -10.32
CA ALA A 85 1.76 -13.39 -10.26
C ALA A 85 1.34 -13.80 -8.85
N GLN A 86 2.11 -14.67 -8.20
CA GLN A 86 1.84 -15.08 -6.81
C GLN A 86 1.92 -13.90 -5.84
N LEU A 87 2.91 -13.03 -5.99
CA LEU A 87 3.06 -11.84 -5.16
C LEU A 87 1.89 -10.88 -5.35
N THR A 88 1.48 -10.66 -6.58
CA THR A 88 0.34 -9.81 -6.90
C THR A 88 -0.94 -10.34 -6.26
N ASP A 89 -1.17 -11.65 -6.33
CA ASP A 89 -2.33 -12.27 -5.69
C ASP A 89 -2.27 -12.16 -4.16
N THR A 90 -1.08 -12.26 -3.57
CA THR A 90 -0.89 -12.06 -2.13
C THR A 90 -1.29 -10.65 -1.72
N VAL A 91 -0.88 -9.64 -2.47
CA VAL A 91 -1.27 -8.25 -2.22
C VAL A 91 -2.77 -8.05 -2.42
N MET A 92 -3.34 -8.67 -3.46
CA MET A 92 -4.77 -8.58 -3.73
C MET A 92 -5.59 -9.14 -2.56
N GLU A 93 -5.16 -10.23 -1.93
CA GLU A 93 -5.82 -10.77 -0.74
C GLU A 93 -5.87 -9.79 0.41
N LEU A 94 -4.83 -8.95 0.56
CA LEU A 94 -4.80 -7.95 1.63
C LEU A 94 -5.76 -6.79 1.38
N LEU A 95 -6.06 -6.51 0.13
CA LEU A 95 -6.92 -5.40 -0.28
C LEU A 95 -8.38 -5.80 -0.43
N THR A 96 -8.68 -7.07 -0.27
CA THR A 96 -10.04 -7.60 -0.42
C THR A 96 -10.48 -8.29 0.87
N ASP A 97 -11.80 -8.37 1.05
CA ASP A 97 -12.40 -9.01 2.22
C ASP A 97 -13.71 -9.69 1.77
N ALA A 98 -13.71 -11.01 1.73
CA ALA A 98 -14.85 -11.80 1.30
C ALA A 98 -16.06 -11.68 2.24
N THR A 99 -15.86 -11.16 3.45
CA THR A 99 -16.94 -10.97 4.42
C THR A 99 -17.72 -9.67 4.23
N THR A 100 -17.22 -8.76 3.40
CA THR A 100 -17.90 -7.50 3.09
C THR A 100 -18.77 -7.63 1.85
N THR A 101 -19.81 -6.79 1.74
CA THR A 101 -20.74 -6.81 0.61
C THR A 101 -20.06 -6.49 -0.73
N ASP A 102 -19.14 -5.52 -0.70
CA ASP A 102 -18.40 -5.09 -1.91
C ASP A 102 -17.11 -5.89 -2.13
N GLY A 103 -16.75 -6.77 -1.22
CA GLY A 103 -15.51 -7.56 -1.30
C GLY A 103 -14.24 -6.78 -1.04
N MET A 104 -14.33 -5.53 -0.62
CA MET A 104 -13.18 -4.65 -0.42
C MET A 104 -12.80 -4.50 1.05
N LYS A 105 -11.52 -4.41 1.30
CA LYS A 105 -10.95 -4.29 2.65
C LYS A 105 -11.22 -2.92 3.26
N ARG A 106 -11.40 -2.90 4.56
CA ARG A 106 -11.39 -1.70 5.40
C ARG A 106 -10.06 -1.63 6.13
N ILE A 107 -9.22 -0.66 5.77
CA ILE A 107 -7.89 -0.49 6.39
C ILE A 107 -8.03 0.50 7.54
N PRO A 108 -7.65 0.15 8.78
CA PRO A 108 -7.77 1.07 9.92
C PRO A 108 -7.02 2.38 9.69
N PHE A 109 -7.67 3.50 9.98
CA PHE A 109 -7.11 4.85 9.89
C PHE A 109 -6.82 5.38 11.29
N TYR A 110 -5.56 5.71 11.53
CA TYR A 110 -5.07 6.15 12.84
C TYR A 110 -4.51 7.57 12.79
N ARG A 111 -4.46 8.20 13.96
CA ARG A 111 -3.70 9.43 14.12
C ARG A 111 -2.21 9.09 14.20
N SER A 112 -1.42 9.77 13.38
CA SER A 112 0.04 9.68 13.48
C SER A 112 0.48 10.28 14.82
N HIS A 113 1.29 9.54 15.56
CA HIS A 113 1.71 9.97 16.88
C HIS A 113 3.19 9.64 17.11
N PRO A 114 3.97 10.59 17.66
CA PRO A 114 5.39 10.36 17.90
C PRO A 114 5.72 9.35 18.99
N THR A 115 4.72 8.90 19.77
CA THR A 115 4.91 8.02 20.94
C THR A 115 4.17 6.68 20.82
N ASP A 116 3.99 6.13 19.64
CA ASP A 116 3.37 4.82 19.38
C ASP A 116 1.92 4.64 19.89
N ALA A 117 1.30 5.72 20.36
CA ALA A 117 -0.09 5.67 20.81
C ALA A 117 -1.03 5.81 19.61
N TRP A 118 -1.35 4.70 18.96
CA TRP A 118 -2.21 4.66 17.79
C TRP A 118 -3.68 4.90 18.19
N THR A 119 -4.17 6.11 17.93
CA THR A 119 -5.58 6.45 18.18
C THR A 119 -6.38 6.20 16.92
N LEU A 120 -7.36 5.31 16.98
CA LEU A 120 -8.21 4.96 15.84
C LEU A 120 -9.12 6.13 15.48
N LEU A 121 -9.06 6.59 14.23
CA LEU A 121 -9.89 7.66 13.70
C LEU A 121 -11.01 7.17 12.80
N GLY A 122 -10.88 6.00 12.22
CA GLY A 122 -11.85 5.44 11.28
C GLY A 122 -11.21 4.36 10.43
N ALA A 123 -11.63 4.27 9.17
CA ALA A 123 -11.08 3.28 8.24
C ALA A 123 -11.01 3.84 6.82
N PHE A 124 -10.01 3.39 6.07
CA PHE A 124 -9.98 3.57 4.62
C PHE A 124 -10.82 2.49 3.97
N LEU A 125 -11.69 2.89 3.08
CA LEU A 125 -12.37 1.97 2.18
C LEU A 125 -11.56 1.84 0.90
N VAL A 126 -11.11 0.64 0.58
CA VAL A 126 -10.53 0.37 -0.73
C VAL A 126 -11.68 0.37 -1.73
N SER A 127 -11.72 1.34 -2.64
CA SER A 127 -12.86 1.52 -3.54
C SER A 127 -12.57 1.11 -4.97
N GLU A 128 -11.32 1.10 -5.39
CA GLU A 128 -10.94 0.73 -6.74
C GLU A 128 -9.53 0.17 -6.76
N ILE A 129 -9.32 -0.90 -7.52
CA ILE A 129 -8.00 -1.50 -7.75
C ILE A 129 -7.84 -1.70 -9.25
N ILE A 130 -6.82 -1.08 -9.83
CA ILE A 130 -6.48 -1.26 -11.24
C ILE A 130 -5.09 -1.88 -11.30
N GLU A 131 -5.00 -3.06 -11.92
CA GLU A 131 -3.76 -3.79 -12.07
C GLU A 131 -3.20 -3.57 -13.46
N SER A 132 -1.92 -3.19 -13.56
CA SER A 132 -1.25 -3.04 -14.84
C SER A 132 -0.88 -4.40 -15.44
N ARG A 133 -0.48 -4.40 -16.70
CA ARG A 133 0.19 -5.56 -17.28
C ARG A 133 1.56 -5.75 -16.64
N GLU A 134 2.16 -6.92 -16.85
CA GLU A 134 3.54 -7.20 -16.42
C GLU A 134 4.51 -6.29 -17.18
N LEU A 135 5.39 -5.64 -16.43
CA LEU A 135 6.40 -4.72 -16.94
C LEU A 135 7.79 -5.22 -16.54
N GLU A 136 8.81 -4.80 -17.26
CA GLU A 136 10.18 -5.18 -16.95
C GLU A 136 11.10 -3.96 -17.05
N SER A 137 11.94 -3.77 -16.04
CA SER A 137 12.92 -2.67 -16.01
C SER A 137 14.23 -3.10 -16.70
N VAL A 138 15.12 -2.11 -16.91
CA VAL A 138 16.42 -2.37 -17.56
C VAL A 138 17.32 -3.34 -16.79
N ASP A 139 17.13 -3.49 -15.49
CA ASP A 139 17.89 -4.43 -14.65
C ASP A 139 17.21 -5.81 -14.52
N GLU A 140 16.28 -6.10 -15.42
CA GLU A 140 15.53 -7.36 -15.47
C GLU A 140 14.61 -7.60 -14.26
N THR A 141 14.24 -6.53 -13.55
CA THR A 141 13.22 -6.58 -12.51
C THR A 141 11.84 -6.57 -13.16
N LYS A 142 11.05 -7.61 -12.93
CA LYS A 142 9.66 -7.65 -13.39
C LYS A 142 8.76 -7.03 -12.34
N TYR A 143 7.76 -6.27 -12.78
CA TYR A 143 6.84 -5.63 -11.84
C TYR A 143 5.45 -5.44 -12.42
N ILE A 144 4.48 -5.37 -11.52
CA ILE A 144 3.09 -5.02 -11.79
C ILE A 144 2.73 -3.86 -10.87
N ILE A 145 2.05 -2.86 -11.42
CA ILE A 145 1.59 -1.70 -10.66
C ILE A 145 0.10 -1.89 -10.34
N MET A 146 -0.22 -1.93 -9.06
CA MET A 146 -1.61 -1.95 -8.58
C MET A 146 -1.96 -0.55 -8.12
N SER A 147 -2.76 0.17 -8.90
CA SER A 147 -3.21 1.52 -8.57
C SER A 147 -4.51 1.43 -7.80
N CYS A 148 -4.51 1.93 -6.58
CA CYS A 148 -5.65 1.83 -5.67
C CYS A 148 -6.19 3.20 -5.32
N LEU A 149 -7.51 3.30 -5.23
CA LEU A 149 -8.19 4.47 -4.70
C LEU A 149 -8.75 4.12 -3.33
N LEU A 150 -8.35 4.88 -2.32
CA LEU A 150 -8.81 4.71 -0.95
C LEU A 150 -9.66 5.91 -0.56
N ARG A 151 -10.73 5.66 0.17
CA ARG A 151 -11.61 6.72 0.69
C ARG A 151 -11.72 6.61 2.20
N THR A 152 -11.70 7.75 2.87
CA THR A 152 -11.90 7.80 4.31
C THR A 152 -12.65 9.06 4.71
N ALA A 153 -13.54 8.93 5.69
CA ALA A 153 -14.14 10.11 6.34
C ALA A 153 -13.06 10.82 7.16
N SER A 154 -12.95 12.12 6.99
CA SER A 154 -11.90 12.90 7.63
C SER A 154 -12.34 14.34 7.81
N LYS A 155 -11.59 15.11 8.60
CA LYS A 155 -11.83 16.54 8.86
C LYS A 155 -10.64 17.33 8.33
N ILE A 156 -10.94 18.36 7.58
CA ILE A 156 -9.90 19.27 7.08
C ILE A 156 -9.35 20.17 8.24
#